data_a104c4afcf8ddb55bfac393b3dbd1ec4
#
_entry.id   a104c4afcf8ddb55bfac393b3dbd1ec4
#
_cell.length_a   1.000
_cell.length_b   1.000
_cell.length_c   1.000
_cell.angle_alpha   90.00
_cell.angle_beta   90.00
_cell.angle_gamma   90.00
#
_symmetry.space_group_name_H-M   'P 1'
#
loop_
_entity.id
_entity.type
_entity.pdbx_description
1 polymer ?
#
loop_
_entity_poly.entity_id
_entity_poly.type
_entity_poly.pdbx_seq_one_letter_code
_entity_poly.pdbx_strand_id
1 'polypeptide(L)'
;MNVLIVEDNSDMRDLLCLVIERLYYVTVLARHGKEGLEKAIAEKPQLILMDMMMPVMDGWEAARALRVNPDTKNIPILATTALFRPHELKTCLEAGCSDYIVKPFSCVDLQTKIGEMLKTSSEQLQFN
;
A
#
# COMPACT_ATOMS: atom_id res chain seq x y z
N MET A 1 -1.83 -7.51 13.44
CA MET A 1 -2.25 -6.61 12.35
C MET A 1 -1.26 -6.74 11.20
N ASN A 2 -1.76 -7.02 10.01
CA ASN A 2 -0.93 -7.32 8.84
C ASN A 2 -0.88 -6.16 7.86
N VAL A 3 0.31 -5.88 7.35
CA VAL A 3 0.54 -4.90 6.28
C VAL A 3 1.15 -5.63 5.09
N LEU A 4 0.51 -5.54 3.94
CA LEU A 4 1.02 -6.13 2.70
C LEU A 4 1.90 -5.10 1.99
N ILE A 5 3.11 -5.53 1.64
CA ILE A 5 4.08 -4.72 0.90
C ILE A 5 4.21 -5.31 -0.50
N VAL A 6 3.85 -4.53 -1.52
CA VAL A 6 3.96 -4.93 -2.92
C VAL A 6 5.06 -4.08 -3.55
N GLU A 7 6.23 -4.67 -3.74
CA GLU A 7 7.45 -3.98 -4.20
C GLU A 7 8.36 -4.98 -4.92
N ASP A 8 8.76 -4.67 -6.15
CA ASP A 8 9.62 -5.55 -6.95
C ASP A 8 11.11 -5.43 -6.60
N ASN A 9 11.57 -4.29 -6.10
CA ASN A 9 12.96 -4.10 -5.70
C ASN A 9 13.20 -4.71 -4.32
N SER A 10 14.13 -5.68 -4.22
CA SER A 10 14.36 -6.42 -2.98
C SER A 10 14.91 -5.53 -1.86
N ASP A 11 15.78 -4.59 -2.17
CA ASP A 11 16.37 -3.71 -1.16
C ASP A 11 15.31 -2.76 -0.59
N MET A 12 14.47 -2.21 -1.44
CA MET A 12 13.36 -1.34 -1.00
C MET A 12 12.33 -2.16 -0.20
N ARG A 13 12.03 -3.38 -0.64
CA ARG A 13 11.11 -4.28 0.07
C ARG A 13 11.62 -4.57 1.48
N ASP A 14 12.94 -4.86 1.63
CA ASP A 14 13.55 -5.12 2.93
C ASP A 14 13.49 -3.89 3.83
N LEU A 15 13.75 -2.70 3.28
CA LEU A 15 13.67 -1.45 4.02
C LEU A 15 12.25 -1.20 4.52
N LEU A 16 11.25 -1.35 3.65
CA LEU A 16 9.84 -1.17 4.03
C LEU A 16 9.43 -2.16 5.11
N CYS A 17 9.92 -3.40 5.01
CA CYS A 17 9.71 -4.44 6.01
C CYS A 17 10.20 -3.99 7.39
N LEU A 18 11.42 -3.46 7.46
CA LEU A 18 11.99 -2.97 8.71
C LEU A 18 11.17 -1.82 9.31
N VAL A 19 10.72 -0.89 8.48
CA VAL A 19 9.90 0.24 8.94
C VAL A 19 8.59 -0.27 9.55
N ILE A 20 7.92 -1.19 8.86
CA ILE A 20 6.64 -1.75 9.30
C ILE A 20 6.81 -2.55 10.59
N GLU A 21 7.86 -3.36 10.69
CA GLU A 21 8.13 -4.17 11.89
C GLU A 21 8.42 -3.30 13.11
N ARG A 22 9.06 -2.15 12.92
CA ARG A 22 9.29 -1.18 14.01
C ARG A 22 8.00 -0.57 14.54
N LEU A 23 6.93 -0.61 13.75
CA LEU A 23 5.60 -0.17 14.17
C LEU A 23 4.80 -1.33 14.79
N TYR A 24 5.43 -2.48 14.99
CA TYR A 24 4.84 -3.69 15.59
C TYR A 24 3.73 -4.33 14.74
N TYR A 25 3.81 -4.18 13.41
CA TYR A 25 2.91 -4.85 12.47
C TYR A 25 3.62 -6.04 11.83
N VAL A 26 2.84 -7.04 11.44
CA VAL A 26 3.34 -8.20 10.71
C VAL A 26 3.34 -7.86 9.22
N THR A 27 4.42 -8.19 8.53
CA THR A 27 4.54 -7.94 7.10
C THR A 27 4.16 -9.16 6.27
N VAL A 28 3.45 -8.92 5.17
CA VAL A 28 3.21 -9.89 4.11
C VAL A 28 3.85 -9.29 2.86
N LEU A 29 4.62 -10.07 2.12
CA LEU A 29 5.42 -9.57 1.01
C LEU A 29 4.93 -10.08 -0.33
N ALA A 30 4.90 -9.21 -1.33
CA ALA A 30 4.63 -9.55 -2.72
C ALA A 30 5.60 -8.80 -3.62
N ARG A 31 6.03 -9.44 -4.69
CA ARG A 31 7.06 -8.91 -5.59
C ARG A 31 6.51 -8.20 -6.82
N HIS A 32 5.23 -8.36 -7.10
CA HIS A 32 4.56 -7.71 -8.21
C HIS A 32 3.05 -7.64 -7.95
N GLY A 33 2.35 -6.90 -8.81
CA GLY A 33 0.93 -6.62 -8.62
C GLY A 33 0.03 -7.84 -8.55
N LYS A 34 0.29 -8.85 -9.39
CA LYS A 34 -0.51 -10.08 -9.40
C LYS A 34 -0.39 -10.84 -8.08
N GLU A 35 0.84 -11.03 -7.60
CA GLU A 35 1.08 -11.68 -6.30
C GLU A 35 0.46 -10.85 -5.17
N GLY A 36 0.55 -9.51 -5.28
CA GLY A 36 -0.06 -8.60 -4.31
C GLY A 36 -1.57 -8.78 -4.23
N LEU A 37 -2.24 -8.87 -5.37
CA LEU A 37 -3.68 -9.09 -5.42
C LEU A 37 -4.05 -10.43 -4.78
N GLU A 38 -3.34 -11.51 -5.13
CA GLU A 38 -3.57 -12.84 -4.57
C GLU A 38 -3.39 -12.85 -3.05
N LYS A 39 -2.33 -12.23 -2.55
CA LYS A 39 -2.06 -12.17 -1.12
C LYS A 39 -3.03 -11.27 -0.37
N ALA A 40 -3.49 -10.18 -0.98
CA ALA A 40 -4.50 -9.32 -0.37
C ALA A 40 -5.81 -10.08 -0.17
N ILE A 41 -6.23 -10.88 -1.14
CA ILE A 41 -7.42 -11.70 -1.05
C ILE A 41 -7.27 -12.77 0.05
N ALA A 42 -6.12 -13.45 0.08
CA ALA A 42 -5.86 -14.54 1.02
C ALA A 42 -5.67 -14.05 2.47
N GLU A 43 -4.89 -12.99 2.66
CA GLU A 43 -4.47 -12.53 3.98
C GLU A 43 -5.32 -11.38 4.54
N LYS A 44 -6.06 -10.67 3.71
CA LYS A 44 -6.91 -9.54 4.11
C LYS A 44 -6.19 -8.56 5.04
N PRO A 45 -5.08 -7.94 4.57
CA PRO A 45 -4.30 -7.04 5.41
C PRO A 45 -5.07 -5.77 5.75
N GLN A 46 -4.62 -5.06 6.78
CA GLN A 46 -5.21 -3.79 7.19
C GLN A 46 -4.73 -2.62 6.34
N LEU A 47 -3.61 -2.78 5.67
CA LEU A 47 -3.03 -1.76 4.80
C LEU A 47 -2.21 -2.42 3.71
N ILE A 48 -2.23 -1.84 2.51
CA ILE A 48 -1.39 -2.26 1.39
C ILE A 48 -0.46 -1.11 1.02
N LEU A 49 0.84 -1.37 1.08
CA LEU A 49 1.85 -0.49 0.49
C LEU A 49 2.10 -0.98 -0.94
N MET A 50 1.82 -0.14 -1.92
CA MET A 50 1.87 -0.52 -3.33
C MET A 50 2.82 0.37 -4.11
N ASP A 51 3.90 -0.22 -4.65
CA ASP A 51 4.73 0.46 -5.64
C ASP A 51 3.92 0.57 -6.95
N MET A 52 3.80 1.79 -7.46
CA MET A 52 2.99 2.02 -8.67
C MET A 52 3.73 1.67 -9.95
N MET A 53 5.06 1.58 -9.94
CA MET A 53 5.88 1.31 -11.12
C MET A 53 6.49 -0.09 -11.03
N MET A 54 5.75 -1.10 -11.48
CA MET A 54 6.19 -2.49 -11.45
C MET A 54 5.96 -3.18 -12.80
N PRO A 55 6.80 -4.17 -13.15
CA PRO A 55 6.55 -4.99 -14.34
C PRO A 55 5.39 -5.95 -14.13
N VAL A 56 4.89 -6.56 -15.20
CA VAL A 56 3.82 -7.56 -15.28
C VAL A 56 2.44 -6.96 -15.01
N MET A 57 2.14 -6.63 -13.77
CA MET A 57 0.93 -5.90 -13.40
C MET A 57 1.37 -4.72 -12.56
N ASP A 58 1.19 -3.50 -13.06
CA ASP A 58 1.58 -2.29 -12.34
C ASP A 58 0.61 -1.97 -11.20
N GLY A 59 0.98 -0.97 -10.39
CA GLY A 59 0.19 -0.57 -9.24
C GLY A 59 -1.19 -0.04 -9.59
N TRP A 60 -1.36 0.61 -10.75
CA TRP A 60 -2.67 1.11 -11.20
C TRP A 60 -3.63 -0.04 -11.47
N GLU A 61 -3.17 -1.05 -12.22
CA GLU A 61 -3.97 -2.24 -12.52
C GLU A 61 -4.31 -3.00 -11.25
N ALA A 62 -3.32 -3.19 -10.37
CA ALA A 62 -3.52 -3.88 -9.11
C ALA A 62 -4.52 -3.15 -8.20
N ALA A 63 -4.41 -1.82 -8.09
CA ALA A 63 -5.34 -1.01 -7.29
C ALA A 63 -6.77 -1.13 -7.82
N ARG A 64 -6.97 -1.04 -9.12
CA ARG A 64 -8.30 -1.22 -9.73
C ARG A 64 -8.87 -2.60 -9.44
N ALA A 65 -8.04 -3.65 -9.59
CA ALA A 65 -8.47 -5.02 -9.32
C ALA A 65 -8.86 -5.21 -7.85
N LEU A 66 -8.12 -4.61 -6.92
CA LEU A 66 -8.45 -4.65 -5.50
C LEU A 66 -9.79 -3.96 -5.20
N ARG A 67 -10.09 -2.86 -5.87
CA ARG A 67 -11.32 -2.10 -5.63
C ARG A 67 -12.58 -2.77 -6.15
N VAL A 68 -12.47 -3.62 -7.16
CA VAL A 68 -13.63 -4.36 -7.70
C VAL A 68 -13.87 -5.70 -7.00
N ASN A 69 -12.94 -6.16 -6.19
CA ASN A 69 -13.08 -7.41 -5.45
C ASN A 69 -13.76 -7.15 -4.09
N PRO A 70 -14.88 -7.82 -3.77
CA PRO A 70 -15.61 -7.60 -2.50
C PRO A 70 -14.74 -7.83 -1.25
N ASP A 71 -13.77 -8.72 -1.33
CA ASP A 71 -12.91 -9.05 -0.18
C ASP A 71 -11.85 -8.00 0.10
N THR A 72 -11.50 -7.16 -0.89
CA THR A 72 -10.39 -6.22 -0.79
C THR A 72 -10.77 -4.76 -1.04
N LYS A 73 -12.01 -4.51 -1.46
CA LYS A 73 -12.44 -3.16 -1.90
C LYS A 73 -12.29 -2.05 -0.85
N ASN A 74 -12.28 -2.40 0.42
CA ASN A 74 -12.20 -1.42 1.52
C ASN A 74 -10.83 -1.35 2.19
N ILE A 75 -9.86 -2.15 1.75
CA ILE A 75 -8.52 -2.11 2.32
C ILE A 75 -7.81 -0.82 1.86
N PRO A 76 -7.30 0.01 2.78
CA PRO A 76 -6.57 1.21 2.38
C PRO A 76 -5.29 0.86 1.63
N ILE A 77 -5.01 1.62 0.57
CA ILE A 77 -3.83 1.44 -0.27
C ILE A 77 -3.00 2.71 -0.21
N LEU A 78 -1.77 2.60 0.27
CA LEU A 78 -0.79 3.67 0.22
C LEU A 78 0.13 3.43 -0.98
N ALA A 79 0.02 4.27 -1.99
CA ALA A 79 0.87 4.21 -3.17
C ALA A 79 2.25 4.78 -2.86
N THR A 80 3.32 4.06 -3.21
CA THR A 80 4.66 4.62 -3.23
C THR A 80 5.03 4.88 -4.69
N THR A 81 5.50 6.08 -5.01
CA THR A 81 5.70 6.45 -6.40
C THR A 81 6.83 7.47 -6.57
N ALA A 82 7.59 7.34 -7.67
CA ALA A 82 8.54 8.33 -8.08
C ALA A 82 7.88 9.45 -8.90
N LEU A 83 6.62 9.27 -9.29
CA LEU A 83 5.85 10.26 -10.02
C LEU A 83 5.39 11.36 -9.06
N PHE A 84 5.61 12.62 -9.42
CA PHE A 84 5.33 13.75 -8.52
C PHE A 84 4.48 14.85 -9.15
N ARG A 85 4.14 14.74 -10.43
CA ARG A 85 3.30 15.75 -11.09
C ARG A 85 1.86 15.61 -10.63
N PRO A 86 1.12 16.73 -10.42
CA PRO A 86 -0.23 16.66 -9.88
C PRO A 86 -1.18 15.71 -10.61
N HIS A 87 -1.13 15.67 -11.96
CA HIS A 87 -2.01 14.78 -12.72
C HIS A 87 -1.66 13.30 -12.54
N GLU A 88 -0.38 12.99 -12.32
CA GLU A 88 0.08 11.62 -12.07
C GLU A 88 -0.40 11.12 -10.71
N LEU A 89 -0.31 11.97 -9.68
CA LEU A 89 -0.78 11.66 -8.34
C LEU A 89 -2.30 11.51 -8.32
N LYS A 90 -3.00 12.36 -9.06
CA LYS A 90 -4.45 12.27 -9.22
C LYS A 90 -4.84 10.92 -9.84
N THR A 91 -4.07 10.44 -10.83
CA THR A 91 -4.30 9.14 -11.47
C THR A 91 -4.19 7.99 -10.46
N CYS A 92 -3.23 8.07 -9.51
CA CYS A 92 -3.12 7.09 -8.45
C CYS A 92 -4.40 7.01 -7.61
N LEU A 93 -4.92 8.16 -7.21
CA LEU A 93 -6.14 8.23 -6.40
C LEU A 93 -7.36 7.74 -7.19
N GLU A 94 -7.48 8.10 -8.46
CA GLU A 94 -8.56 7.65 -9.34
C GLU A 94 -8.53 6.13 -9.57
N ALA A 95 -7.33 5.53 -9.56
CA ALA A 95 -7.20 4.07 -9.67
C ALA A 95 -7.68 3.33 -8.44
N GLY A 96 -7.82 4.02 -7.31
CA GLY A 96 -8.33 3.43 -6.08
C GLY A 96 -7.38 3.49 -4.89
N CYS A 97 -6.22 4.13 -5.03
CA CYS A 97 -5.31 4.33 -3.90
C CYS A 97 -5.92 5.33 -2.93
N SER A 98 -5.75 5.06 -1.63
CA SER A 98 -6.30 5.92 -0.57
C SER A 98 -5.45 7.16 -0.36
N ASP A 99 -4.13 7.02 -0.53
CA ASP A 99 -3.17 8.10 -0.39
C ASP A 99 -1.88 7.72 -1.14
N TYR A 100 -0.92 8.59 -1.14
CA TYR A 100 0.37 8.34 -1.79
C TYR A 100 1.52 8.94 -0.98
N ILE A 101 2.73 8.42 -1.22
CA ILE A 101 3.98 9.02 -0.74
C ILE A 101 4.99 8.99 -1.88
N VAL A 102 5.64 10.13 -2.14
CA VAL A 102 6.55 10.31 -3.27
C VAL A 102 7.97 9.90 -2.89
N LYS A 103 8.60 9.08 -3.73
CA LYS A 103 10.01 8.70 -3.57
C LYS A 103 10.92 9.84 -4.03
N PRO A 104 12.06 10.12 -3.35
CA PRO A 104 12.49 9.46 -2.12
C PRO A 104 11.75 10.00 -0.90
N PHE A 105 11.47 9.14 0.06
CA PHE A 105 10.85 9.51 1.34
C PHE A 105 11.73 9.03 2.50
N SER A 106 11.64 9.71 3.66
CA SER A 106 12.33 9.27 4.86
C SER A 106 11.53 8.18 5.57
N CYS A 107 12.19 7.41 6.44
CA CYS A 107 11.50 6.43 7.29
C CYS A 107 10.48 7.12 8.20
N VAL A 108 10.79 8.31 8.69
CA VAL A 108 9.87 9.10 9.53
C VAL A 108 8.61 9.49 8.75
N ASP A 109 8.77 9.98 7.52
CA ASP A 109 7.64 10.34 6.66
C ASP A 109 6.72 9.14 6.42
N LEU A 110 7.31 7.99 6.12
CA LEU A 110 6.57 6.76 5.87
C LEU A 110 5.83 6.29 7.13
N GLN A 111 6.51 6.29 8.29
CA GLN A 111 5.91 5.92 9.57
C GLN A 111 4.74 6.82 9.92
N THR A 112 4.89 8.13 9.71
CA THR A 112 3.84 9.11 9.97
C THR A 112 2.62 8.85 9.09
N LYS A 113 2.84 8.64 7.79
CA LYS A 113 1.74 8.38 6.85
C LYS A 113 1.00 7.08 7.19
N ILE A 114 1.72 6.03 7.48
CA ILE A 114 1.14 4.74 7.86
C ILE A 114 0.33 4.87 9.15
N GLY A 115 0.89 5.54 10.16
CA GLY A 115 0.22 5.78 11.43
C GLY A 115 -1.09 6.53 11.26
N GLU A 116 -1.10 7.57 10.45
CA GLU A 116 -2.30 8.35 10.14
C GLU A 116 -3.38 7.50 9.47
N MET A 117 -3.01 6.70 8.48
CA MET A 117 -3.96 5.85 7.76
C MET A 117 -4.57 4.78 8.64
N LEU A 118 -3.77 4.12 9.45
CA LEU A 118 -4.24 3.06 10.34
C LEU A 118 -5.02 3.62 11.53
N LYS A 119 -4.62 4.76 12.05
CA LYS A 119 -5.34 5.45 13.12
C LYS A 119 -6.75 5.85 12.67
N THR A 120 -6.88 6.42 11.49
CA THR A 120 -8.17 6.80 10.93
C THR A 120 -9.08 5.59 10.79
N SER A 121 -8.56 4.46 10.28
CA SER A 121 -9.31 3.21 10.17
C SER A 121 -9.78 2.70 11.53
N SER A 122 -8.91 2.75 12.55
CA SER A 122 -9.24 2.33 13.92
C SER A 122 -10.30 3.23 14.54
N GLU A 123 -10.21 4.54 14.35
CA GLU A 123 -11.20 5.49 14.84
C GLU A 123 -12.57 5.26 14.20
N GLN A 124 -12.62 4.97 12.91
CA GLN A 124 -13.86 4.65 12.22
C GLN A 124 -14.51 3.38 12.80
N LEU A 125 -13.70 2.37 13.11
CA LEU A 125 -14.20 1.13 13.72
C LEU A 125 -14.76 1.35 15.12
N GLN A 126 -14.19 2.28 15.89
CA GLN A 126 -14.65 2.59 17.24
C GLN A 126 -16.04 3.25 17.28
N PHE A 127 -16.40 3.97 16.24
CA PHE A 127 -17.66 4.71 16.18
C PHE A 127 -18.78 3.98 15.45
N ASN A 128 -18.47 2.84 14.91
CA ASN A 128 -19.45 1.97 14.24
C ASN A 128 -19.81 0.80 15.15
#